data_d4be19ca05cff8ababfc6e18e1575af8
#
_entry.id   d4be19ca05cff8ababfc6e18e1575af8
#
_cell.length_a   1.000
_cell.length_b   1.000
_cell.length_c   1.000
_cell.angle_alpha   90.00
_cell.angle_beta   90.00
_cell.angle_gamma   90.00
#
_symmetry.space_group_name_H-M   'P 1'
#
loop_
_entity.id
_entity.type
_entity.pdbx_description
1 polymer ?
#
loop_
_entity_poly.entity_id
_entity_poly.type
_entity_poly.pdbx_seq_one_letter_code
_entity_poly.pdbx_strand_id
1 'polypeptide(L)'
;MKKSMVHLISIVMRFCAMLVVVTLIAMPSDLYAQNAEINISKGWEEDPPRLSSLVDFTKSESNFRIAVKRYVEDKASIKRRYEVLLSPVRHKRLRAFHRGWQKRLKELDFDTLNHEGKIDYIALSNQIKYDLEMIKLAERQAKQMAPLLPFGDKIRLLQENRHDRKRVDPKEAAATLDEIANQISSLTKTLTSQGKKTDGIVVRKDISSINAWRATKQIQHLQGVLENYNTFYDGYDPIYSWWAREPYARADASLTDYVKAIEEYLVGIKPKEKSPIIGNPVLAGGLRAGLALHMIPYTPKELIDIGEKERDWIIKEFKKVSRDMGLGNDWKAALEYAKNQAPPPGEGPWPIFEIQEFTEEFLEQLDMITIPPITLEIWRLAMQTQERQKTNPFFTGGEQTRVSYPTDGMSHQDKLMSLRGNSPHLNFGSVMHELVPGHYMQGFMTKRFNAHRGELQRTPFWGEGWAQYWEFHFLSKGLPRNNSDKVGMLFWRLHRANRIIFSLNYHLGNW
;
A
#
# COMPACT_ATOMS: atom_id res chain seq x y z
N MET A 1 -75.93 -24.15 -16.81
CA MET A 1 -74.84 -23.81 -17.67
C MET A 1 -73.87 -22.76 -17.13
N LYS A 2 -74.22 -21.79 -16.24
CA LYS A 2 -73.29 -20.77 -15.74
C LYS A 2 -72.26 -21.26 -14.68
N LYS A 3 -72.54 -22.31 -13.89
CA LYS A 3 -71.57 -22.82 -12.92
C LYS A 3 -70.44 -23.67 -13.46
N SER A 4 -70.62 -24.30 -14.64
CA SER A 4 -69.60 -25.11 -15.30
C SER A 4 -68.52 -24.30 -16.02
N MET A 5 -68.89 -23.10 -16.48
CA MET A 5 -67.98 -22.22 -17.25
C MET A 5 -67.00 -21.49 -16.30
N VAL A 6 -67.44 -21.16 -15.08
CA VAL A 6 -66.57 -20.51 -14.06
C VAL A 6 -65.51 -21.51 -13.54
N HIS A 7 -65.86 -22.79 -13.44
CA HIS A 7 -64.90 -23.84 -13.00
C HIS A 7 -63.84 -24.12 -14.06
N LEU A 8 -64.19 -24.08 -15.36
CA LEU A 8 -63.26 -24.29 -16.46
C LEU A 8 -62.29 -23.14 -16.59
N ILE A 9 -62.74 -21.89 -16.41
CA ILE A 9 -61.88 -20.68 -16.47
C ILE A 9 -60.91 -20.66 -15.24
N SER A 10 -61.36 -21.11 -14.07
CA SER A 10 -60.48 -21.22 -12.86
C SER A 10 -59.39 -22.29 -13.05
N ILE A 11 -59.66 -23.41 -13.71
CA ILE A 11 -58.70 -24.48 -13.96
C ILE A 11 -57.69 -24.04 -15.05
N VAL A 12 -58.14 -23.36 -16.11
CA VAL A 12 -57.23 -22.83 -17.15
C VAL A 12 -56.34 -21.74 -16.65
N MET A 13 -56.86 -20.81 -15.77
CA MET A 13 -56.02 -19.78 -15.15
C MET A 13 -54.99 -20.36 -14.15
N ARG A 14 -55.36 -21.44 -13.43
CA ARG A 14 -54.38 -22.14 -12.54
C ARG A 14 -53.33 -22.92 -13.34
N PHE A 15 -53.69 -23.50 -14.49
CA PHE A 15 -52.69 -24.15 -15.37
C PHE A 15 -51.78 -23.15 -16.09
N CYS A 16 -52.31 -22.03 -16.55
CA CYS A 16 -51.47 -20.95 -17.12
C CYS A 16 -50.56 -20.28 -16.07
N ALA A 17 -51.04 -20.07 -14.82
CA ALA A 17 -50.21 -19.57 -13.74
C ALA A 17 -49.12 -20.58 -13.31
N MET A 18 -49.42 -21.89 -13.36
CA MET A 18 -48.42 -22.93 -13.07
C MET A 18 -47.41 -23.11 -14.21
N LEU A 19 -47.79 -22.91 -15.47
CA LEU A 19 -46.87 -22.92 -16.62
C LEU A 19 -45.95 -21.69 -16.63
N VAL A 20 -46.47 -20.51 -16.21
CA VAL A 20 -45.66 -19.28 -16.10
C VAL A 20 -44.69 -19.37 -14.92
N VAL A 21 -45.08 -20.01 -13.81
CA VAL A 21 -44.17 -20.23 -12.67
C VAL A 21 -43.12 -21.30 -12.99
N VAL A 22 -43.48 -22.36 -13.76
CA VAL A 22 -42.53 -23.40 -14.17
C VAL A 22 -41.57 -22.89 -15.28
N THR A 23 -41.99 -21.96 -16.14
CA THR A 23 -41.12 -21.32 -17.11
C THR A 23 -40.21 -20.23 -16.52
N LEU A 24 -40.55 -19.67 -15.33
CA LEU A 24 -39.66 -18.74 -14.60
C LEU A 24 -38.68 -19.46 -13.67
N ILE A 25 -38.86 -20.76 -13.40
CA ILE A 25 -37.94 -21.57 -12.57
C ILE A 25 -37.01 -22.41 -13.45
N ALA A 26 -37.30 -22.58 -14.74
CA ALA A 26 -36.46 -23.26 -15.72
C ALA A 26 -35.86 -22.24 -16.72
N MET A 27 -35.26 -21.17 -16.23
CA MET A 27 -34.16 -20.59 -16.97
C MET A 27 -32.98 -21.54 -16.84
N PRO A 28 -32.50 -22.13 -17.93
CA PRO A 28 -31.36 -23.02 -17.83
C PRO A 28 -30.19 -22.26 -17.25
N SER A 29 -29.54 -22.87 -16.28
CA SER A 29 -28.19 -22.50 -15.85
C SER A 29 -27.18 -22.37 -17.02
N ASP A 30 -27.57 -22.84 -18.16
CA ASP A 30 -26.80 -22.79 -19.42
C ASP A 30 -26.80 -21.42 -20.12
N LEU A 31 -27.59 -20.43 -19.68
CA LEU A 31 -27.47 -19.07 -20.20
C LEU A 31 -26.30 -18.29 -19.54
N TYR A 32 -25.80 -18.78 -18.40
CA TYR A 32 -24.56 -18.28 -17.80
C TYR A 32 -23.33 -19.08 -18.27
N ALA A 33 -23.52 -20.18 -18.95
CA ALA A 33 -22.46 -21.04 -19.50
C ALA A 33 -22.32 -20.93 -21.03
N GLN A 34 -22.89 -19.92 -21.67
CA GLN A 34 -22.28 -19.45 -22.90
C GLN A 34 -21.03 -18.69 -22.47
N ASN A 35 -20.01 -19.52 -22.14
CA ASN A 35 -18.63 -19.10 -22.19
C ASN A 35 -18.49 -18.35 -23.51
N ALA A 36 -18.42 -17.04 -23.50
CA ALA A 36 -17.57 -16.38 -24.45
C ALA A 36 -16.24 -17.12 -24.30
N GLU A 37 -15.91 -18.04 -25.22
CA GLU A 37 -14.56 -18.51 -25.38
C GLU A 37 -13.78 -17.25 -25.58
N ILE A 38 -13.18 -16.74 -24.48
CA ILE A 38 -12.19 -15.66 -24.58
C ILE A 38 -11.23 -16.22 -25.61
N ASN A 39 -11.23 -15.63 -26.79
CA ASN A 39 -10.33 -16.08 -27.84
C ASN A 39 -8.93 -15.63 -27.46
N ILE A 40 -8.37 -16.32 -26.46
CA ILE A 40 -7.03 -16.05 -25.91
C ILE A 40 -5.94 -16.22 -26.96
N SER A 41 -6.26 -16.84 -28.12
CA SER A 41 -5.33 -16.95 -29.25
C SER A 41 -5.31 -15.71 -30.16
N LYS A 42 -6.24 -14.76 -29.96
CA LYS A 42 -6.28 -13.52 -30.74
C LYS A 42 -5.02 -12.69 -30.45
N GLY A 43 -4.18 -12.52 -31.44
CA GLY A 43 -2.94 -11.75 -31.34
C GLY A 43 -1.67 -12.56 -31.06
N TRP A 44 -1.74 -13.89 -30.90
CA TRP A 44 -0.54 -14.72 -30.78
C TRP A 44 0.37 -14.63 -32.02
N GLU A 45 -0.17 -14.29 -33.17
CA GLU A 45 0.57 -14.06 -34.42
C GLU A 45 1.49 -12.83 -34.34
N GLU A 46 1.19 -11.92 -33.44
CA GLU A 46 1.99 -10.72 -33.16
C GLU A 46 3.00 -10.90 -32.00
N ASP A 47 3.01 -12.07 -31.36
CA ASP A 47 3.93 -12.42 -30.29
C ASP A 47 4.94 -13.48 -30.76
N PRO A 48 6.25 -13.20 -30.80
CA PRO A 48 6.92 -11.96 -30.37
C PRO A 48 6.73 -10.80 -31.35
N PRO A 49 6.80 -9.54 -30.86
CA PRO A 49 6.66 -8.36 -31.69
C PRO A 49 7.77 -8.32 -32.74
N ARG A 50 7.53 -7.64 -33.87
CA ARG A 50 8.53 -7.50 -34.94
C ARG A 50 9.82 -6.87 -34.37
N LEU A 51 10.94 -7.56 -34.53
CA LEU A 51 12.22 -7.09 -33.98
C LEU A 51 12.61 -5.69 -34.49
N SER A 52 12.21 -5.32 -35.72
CA SER A 52 12.40 -3.97 -36.27
C SER A 52 11.72 -2.89 -35.42
N SER A 53 10.54 -3.18 -34.86
CA SER A 53 9.84 -2.23 -33.96
C SER A 53 10.57 -2.05 -32.64
N LEU A 54 11.21 -3.10 -32.12
CA LEU A 54 12.02 -3.03 -30.90
C LEU A 54 13.33 -2.28 -31.13
N VAL A 55 13.96 -2.47 -32.30
CA VAL A 55 15.19 -1.75 -32.65
C VAL A 55 14.93 -0.25 -32.81
N ASP A 56 13.84 0.14 -33.44
CA ASP A 56 13.44 1.54 -33.56
C ASP A 56 13.06 2.17 -32.20
N PHE A 57 12.53 1.38 -31.29
CA PHE A 57 12.22 1.80 -29.94
C PHE A 57 13.46 2.13 -29.10
N THR A 58 14.59 1.47 -29.37
CA THR A 58 15.85 1.78 -28.66
C THR A 58 16.36 3.18 -28.91
N LYS A 59 15.99 3.83 -30.02
CA LYS A 59 16.36 5.22 -30.33
C LYS A 59 15.65 6.23 -29.43
N SER A 60 14.53 5.87 -28.82
CA SER A 60 13.78 6.72 -27.88
C SER A 60 14.20 6.53 -26.42
N GLU A 61 15.09 5.58 -26.10
CA GLU A 61 15.53 5.35 -24.73
C GLU A 61 16.30 6.55 -24.16
N SER A 62 16.15 6.72 -22.85
CA SER A 62 16.87 7.73 -22.09
C SER A 62 18.40 7.58 -22.24
N ASN A 63 19.06 8.61 -22.75
CA ASN A 63 20.53 8.67 -22.74
C ASN A 63 21.12 8.93 -21.34
N PHE A 64 20.26 9.12 -20.33
CA PHE A 64 20.63 9.29 -18.92
C PHE A 64 20.39 8.03 -18.07
N ARG A 65 19.84 6.96 -18.65
CA ARG A 65 19.44 5.74 -17.92
C ARG A 65 20.60 5.09 -17.13
N ILE A 66 21.84 5.12 -17.66
CA ILE A 66 23.00 4.53 -16.97
C ILE A 66 23.30 5.27 -15.67
N ALA A 67 23.17 6.59 -15.65
CA ALA A 67 23.34 7.38 -14.44
C ALA A 67 22.29 7.05 -13.39
N VAL A 68 21.01 6.89 -13.79
CA VAL A 68 19.93 6.48 -12.89
C VAL A 68 20.22 5.10 -12.28
N LYS A 69 20.52 4.09 -13.10
CA LYS A 69 20.86 2.73 -12.63
C LYS A 69 22.02 2.75 -11.65
N ARG A 70 23.08 3.50 -11.96
CA ARG A 70 24.25 3.62 -11.11
C ARG A 70 23.89 4.24 -9.75
N TYR A 71 23.11 5.33 -9.75
CA TYR A 71 22.65 5.96 -8.50
C TYR A 71 21.85 5.00 -7.62
N VAL A 72 20.92 4.29 -8.22
CA VAL A 72 20.04 3.34 -7.50
C VAL A 72 20.85 2.22 -6.86
N GLU A 73 21.72 1.58 -7.62
CA GLU A 73 22.55 0.46 -7.15
C GLU A 73 23.57 0.88 -6.09
N ASP A 74 24.25 2.00 -6.29
CA ASP A 74 25.22 2.53 -5.32
C ASP A 74 24.52 2.93 -4.01
N LYS A 75 23.33 3.57 -4.10
CA LYS A 75 22.50 3.91 -2.94
C LYS A 75 22.09 2.66 -2.15
N ALA A 76 21.62 1.61 -2.86
CA ALA A 76 21.23 0.36 -2.26
C ALA A 76 22.40 -0.33 -1.55
N SER A 77 23.58 -0.36 -2.19
CA SER A 77 24.80 -0.95 -1.64
C SER A 77 25.29 -0.20 -0.38
N ILE A 78 25.24 1.13 -0.39
CA ILE A 78 25.55 1.94 0.78
C ILE A 78 24.57 1.64 1.93
N LYS A 79 23.27 1.53 1.62
CA LYS A 79 22.26 1.22 2.64
C LYS A 79 22.46 -0.16 3.26
N ARG A 80 22.86 -1.18 2.49
CA ARG A 80 23.20 -2.52 2.99
C ARG A 80 24.45 -2.50 3.88
N ARG A 81 25.48 -1.75 3.48
CA ARG A 81 26.73 -1.67 4.28
C ARG A 81 26.52 -0.90 5.60
N TYR A 82 25.74 0.13 5.60
CA TYR A 82 25.43 0.96 6.77
C TYR A 82 23.98 0.68 7.22
N GLU A 83 23.72 -0.53 7.72
CA GLU A 83 22.39 -1.04 8.01
C GLU A 83 21.72 -0.40 9.23
N VAL A 84 22.49 0.09 10.22
CA VAL A 84 21.91 0.69 11.44
C VAL A 84 21.22 2.02 11.10
N LEU A 85 19.89 2.01 11.12
CA LEU A 85 19.04 3.05 10.50
C LEU A 85 19.31 4.48 10.98
N LEU A 86 19.46 4.68 12.29
CA LEU A 86 19.67 6.01 12.89
C LEU A 86 21.14 6.31 13.21
N SER A 87 22.07 5.51 12.66
CA SER A 87 23.50 5.73 12.84
C SER A 87 23.95 7.09 12.26
N PRO A 88 24.67 7.92 13.04
CA PRO A 88 25.28 9.13 12.53
C PRO A 88 26.23 8.88 11.34
N VAL A 89 26.94 7.75 11.34
CA VAL A 89 27.86 7.34 10.27
C VAL A 89 27.06 7.06 8.98
N ARG A 90 25.93 6.34 9.06
CA ARG A 90 25.03 6.12 7.94
C ARG A 90 24.53 7.45 7.36
N HIS A 91 24.04 8.34 8.22
CA HIS A 91 23.52 9.64 7.77
C HIS A 91 24.61 10.49 7.12
N LYS A 92 25.81 10.52 7.71
CA LYS A 92 26.98 11.22 7.12
C LYS A 92 27.32 10.64 5.76
N ARG A 93 27.38 9.31 5.63
CA ARG A 93 27.75 8.63 4.36
C ARG A 93 26.71 8.85 3.27
N LEU A 94 25.42 8.68 3.59
CA LEU A 94 24.34 8.92 2.62
C LEU A 94 24.26 10.40 2.21
N ARG A 95 24.43 11.33 3.15
CA ARG A 95 24.46 12.76 2.84
C ARG A 95 25.62 13.11 1.90
N ALA A 96 26.80 12.57 2.12
CA ALA A 96 27.94 12.75 1.24
C ALA A 96 27.66 12.19 -0.17
N PHE A 97 27.06 11.02 -0.26
CA PHE A 97 26.65 10.40 -1.51
C PHE A 97 25.65 11.28 -2.28
N HIS A 98 24.58 11.70 -1.64
CA HIS A 98 23.54 12.52 -2.28
C HIS A 98 24.07 13.90 -2.71
N ARG A 99 24.88 14.55 -1.88
CA ARG A 99 25.52 15.83 -2.23
C ARG A 99 26.50 15.68 -3.38
N GLY A 100 27.27 14.59 -3.43
CA GLY A 100 28.15 14.27 -4.54
C GLY A 100 27.37 14.16 -5.85
N TRP A 101 26.30 13.41 -5.87
CA TRP A 101 25.43 13.30 -7.05
C TRP A 101 24.79 14.64 -7.43
N GLN A 102 24.30 15.40 -6.44
CA GLN A 102 23.72 16.74 -6.67
C GLN A 102 24.74 17.68 -7.34
N LYS A 103 26.02 17.61 -6.94
CA LYS A 103 27.10 18.38 -7.58
C LYS A 103 27.31 17.95 -9.04
N ARG A 104 27.42 16.63 -9.29
CA ARG A 104 27.62 16.10 -10.65
C ARG A 104 26.44 16.39 -11.58
N LEU A 105 25.21 16.36 -11.09
CA LEU A 105 24.05 16.76 -11.88
C LEU A 105 24.13 18.21 -12.35
N LYS A 106 24.64 19.12 -11.50
CA LYS A 106 24.79 20.54 -11.86
C LYS A 106 25.90 20.80 -12.89
N GLU A 107 26.88 19.89 -12.98
CA GLU A 107 27.98 19.94 -13.94
C GLU A 107 27.57 19.45 -15.35
N LEU A 108 26.47 18.72 -15.43
CA LEU A 108 25.95 18.19 -16.69
C LEU A 108 25.14 19.26 -17.44
N ASP A 109 25.42 19.42 -18.72
CA ASP A 109 24.59 20.24 -19.59
C ASP A 109 23.26 19.53 -19.89
N PHE A 110 22.18 20.05 -19.32
CA PHE A 110 20.84 19.50 -19.42
C PHE A 110 20.35 19.41 -20.88
N ASP A 111 20.77 20.32 -21.74
CA ASP A 111 20.29 20.38 -23.12
C ASP A 111 20.94 19.33 -24.03
N THR A 112 21.99 18.69 -23.59
CA THR A 112 22.58 17.50 -24.26
C THR A 112 21.78 16.23 -24.08
N LEU A 113 20.84 16.24 -23.14
CA LEU A 113 19.95 15.09 -22.88
C LEU A 113 18.80 15.06 -23.89
N ASN A 114 18.45 13.84 -24.34
CA ASN A 114 17.21 13.65 -25.10
C ASN A 114 15.98 13.81 -24.19
N HIS A 115 14.79 13.78 -24.75
CA HIS A 115 13.54 13.99 -24.01
C HIS A 115 13.43 13.07 -22.78
N GLU A 116 13.64 11.77 -22.95
CA GLU A 116 13.58 10.80 -21.86
C GLU A 116 14.70 11.01 -20.83
N GLY A 117 15.89 11.39 -21.28
CA GLY A 117 17.01 11.75 -20.40
C GLY A 117 16.72 12.97 -19.53
N LYS A 118 16.04 13.98 -20.08
CA LYS A 118 15.59 15.17 -19.33
C LYS A 118 14.59 14.80 -18.23
N ILE A 119 13.64 13.89 -18.52
CA ILE A 119 12.70 13.37 -17.52
C ILE A 119 13.46 12.67 -16.41
N ASP A 120 14.38 11.78 -16.73
CA ASP A 120 15.19 11.04 -15.76
C ASP A 120 16.06 11.96 -14.89
N TYR A 121 16.66 12.99 -15.48
CA TYR A 121 17.43 13.99 -14.75
C TYR A 121 16.57 14.72 -13.70
N ILE A 122 15.37 15.14 -14.08
CA ILE A 122 14.45 15.84 -13.18
C ILE A 122 14.02 14.90 -12.05
N ALA A 123 13.65 13.65 -12.38
CA ALA A 123 13.24 12.64 -11.41
C ALA A 123 14.36 12.35 -10.40
N LEU A 124 15.59 12.12 -10.89
CA LEU A 124 16.76 11.88 -10.03
C LEU A 124 17.08 13.10 -9.15
N SER A 125 17.02 14.31 -9.70
CA SER A 125 17.24 15.53 -8.95
C SER A 125 16.26 15.69 -7.80
N ASN A 126 14.97 15.41 -8.04
CA ASN A 126 13.92 15.48 -7.01
C ASN A 126 14.10 14.37 -5.96
N GLN A 127 14.45 13.16 -6.38
CA GLN A 127 14.74 12.05 -5.45
C GLN A 127 15.90 12.40 -4.50
N ILE A 128 16.98 12.98 -5.02
CA ILE A 128 18.13 13.39 -4.20
C ILE A 128 17.73 14.46 -3.17
N LYS A 129 16.95 15.46 -3.57
CA LYS A 129 16.45 16.50 -2.66
C LYS A 129 15.59 15.88 -1.55
N TYR A 130 14.68 14.99 -1.91
CA TYR A 130 13.83 14.27 -0.97
C TYR A 130 14.65 13.44 0.03
N ASP A 131 15.60 12.64 -0.45
CA ASP A 131 16.46 11.81 0.40
C ASP A 131 17.26 12.66 1.42
N LEU A 132 17.74 13.83 1.01
CA LEU A 132 18.43 14.75 1.92
C LEU A 132 17.51 15.33 3.01
N GLU A 133 16.25 15.64 2.67
CA GLU A 133 15.27 16.10 3.68
C GLU A 133 14.86 14.98 4.62
N MET A 134 14.72 13.74 4.12
CA MET A 134 14.42 12.58 4.97
C MET A 134 15.54 12.27 5.96
N ILE A 135 16.81 12.46 5.60
CA ILE A 135 17.92 12.35 6.55
C ILE A 135 17.77 13.38 7.67
N LYS A 136 17.44 14.64 7.36
CA LYS A 136 17.23 15.68 8.38
C LYS A 136 16.05 15.34 9.30
N LEU A 137 14.96 14.78 8.74
CA LEU A 137 13.82 14.33 9.54
C LEU A 137 14.21 13.20 10.49
N ALA A 138 14.93 12.18 9.99
CA ALA A 138 15.40 11.05 10.77
C ALA A 138 16.33 11.50 11.92
N GLU A 139 17.22 12.47 11.68
CA GLU A 139 18.10 13.03 12.72
C GLU A 139 17.31 13.77 13.82
N ARG A 140 16.26 14.50 13.45
CA ARG A 140 15.38 15.14 14.46
C ARG A 140 14.64 14.10 15.28
N GLN A 141 14.09 13.07 14.64
CA GLN A 141 13.39 11.98 15.35
C GLN A 141 14.34 11.21 16.27
N ALA A 142 15.58 10.94 15.81
CA ALA A 142 16.61 10.30 16.64
C ALA A 142 16.90 11.10 17.93
N LYS A 143 17.04 12.44 17.83
CA LYS A 143 17.21 13.31 19.00
C LYS A 143 16.03 13.24 19.97
N GLN A 144 14.79 13.16 19.46
CA GLN A 144 13.59 13.08 20.27
C GLN A 144 13.45 11.74 21.01
N MET A 145 13.99 10.67 20.45
CA MET A 145 14.00 9.33 21.05
C MET A 145 15.23 9.05 21.92
N ALA A 146 16.31 9.83 21.79
CA ALA A 146 17.58 9.60 22.44
C ALA A 146 17.48 9.30 23.95
N PRO A 147 16.59 9.95 24.73
CA PRO A 147 16.45 9.65 26.18
C PRO A 147 16.01 8.20 26.47
N LEU A 148 15.36 7.52 25.50
CA LEU A 148 14.94 6.12 25.62
C LEU A 148 15.97 5.13 25.09
N LEU A 149 17.04 5.60 24.43
CA LEU A 149 18.00 4.78 23.70
C LEU A 149 19.46 5.02 24.12
N PRO A 150 19.80 5.23 25.41
CA PRO A 150 21.18 5.57 25.79
C PRO A 150 22.18 4.42 25.55
N PHE A 151 21.69 3.20 25.41
CA PHE A 151 22.49 1.99 25.08
C PHE A 151 22.70 1.81 23.56
N GLY A 152 21.96 2.57 22.71
CA GLY A 152 21.91 2.34 21.27
C GLY A 152 23.26 2.46 20.57
N ASP A 153 24.12 3.38 21.04
CA ASP A 153 25.46 3.53 20.48
C ASP A 153 26.37 2.33 20.74
N LYS A 154 26.21 1.62 21.87
CA LYS A 154 26.98 0.41 22.14
C LYS A 154 26.65 -0.69 21.14
N ILE A 155 25.36 -0.96 20.91
CA ILE A 155 24.92 -1.94 19.92
C ILE A 155 25.41 -1.55 18.51
N ARG A 156 25.26 -0.28 18.15
CA ARG A 156 25.72 0.26 16.87
C ARG A 156 27.23 0.03 16.67
N LEU A 157 28.03 0.33 17.66
CA LEU A 157 29.49 0.22 17.58
C LEU A 157 29.96 -1.23 17.44
N LEU A 158 29.34 -2.19 18.12
CA LEU A 158 29.62 -3.61 17.96
C LEU A 158 29.48 -4.00 16.48
N GLN A 159 28.35 -3.68 15.85
CA GLN A 159 28.07 -4.02 14.45
C GLN A 159 28.93 -3.24 13.47
N GLU A 160 29.14 -1.94 13.69
CA GLU A 160 30.00 -1.13 12.81
C GLU A 160 31.46 -1.62 12.86
N ASN A 161 31.98 -1.97 14.04
CA ASN A 161 33.32 -2.55 14.18
C ASN A 161 33.47 -3.85 13.41
N ARG A 162 32.48 -4.74 13.48
CA ARG A 162 32.43 -5.98 12.67
C ARG A 162 32.47 -5.66 11.17
N HIS A 163 31.65 -4.73 10.72
CA HIS A 163 31.63 -4.30 9.32
C HIS A 163 32.91 -3.60 8.88
N ASP A 164 33.62 -2.96 9.80
CA ASP A 164 34.95 -2.38 9.58
C ASP A 164 36.10 -3.40 9.66
N ARG A 165 35.73 -4.71 9.79
CA ARG A 165 36.68 -5.83 9.86
C ARG A 165 37.65 -5.75 11.04
N LYS A 166 37.26 -5.09 12.12
CA LYS A 166 38.00 -5.09 13.36
C LYS A 166 37.86 -6.45 14.03
N ARG A 167 38.95 -6.96 14.56
CA ARG A 167 38.91 -8.20 15.36
C ARG A 167 38.08 -7.98 16.63
N VAL A 168 37.21 -8.93 16.94
CA VAL A 168 36.48 -8.93 18.20
C VAL A 168 37.41 -9.39 19.34
N ASP A 169 37.39 -8.69 20.45
CA ASP A 169 37.83 -9.27 21.72
C ASP A 169 36.58 -9.86 22.40
N PRO A 170 36.54 -11.18 22.60
CA PRO A 170 35.36 -11.85 23.16
C PRO A 170 35.01 -11.41 24.58
N LYS A 171 36.01 -11.06 25.41
CA LYS A 171 35.78 -10.59 26.77
C LYS A 171 35.20 -9.15 26.79
N GLU A 172 35.75 -8.26 25.96
CA GLU A 172 35.25 -6.92 25.81
C GLU A 172 33.83 -6.91 25.22
N ALA A 173 33.56 -7.80 24.24
CA ALA A 173 32.23 -7.96 23.69
C ALA A 173 31.23 -8.42 24.75
N ALA A 174 31.57 -9.43 25.55
CA ALA A 174 30.75 -9.92 26.65
C ALA A 174 30.49 -8.84 27.71
N ALA A 175 31.51 -8.10 28.10
CA ALA A 175 31.37 -6.97 29.04
C ALA A 175 30.44 -5.88 28.48
N THR A 176 30.57 -5.55 27.20
CA THR A 176 29.68 -4.59 26.52
C THR A 176 28.23 -5.07 26.48
N LEU A 177 28.00 -6.35 26.23
CA LEU A 177 26.65 -6.95 26.26
C LEU A 177 26.04 -6.92 27.66
N ASP A 178 26.83 -7.20 28.71
CA ASP A 178 26.38 -7.07 30.10
C ASP A 178 26.06 -5.64 30.48
N GLU A 179 26.85 -4.67 30.06
CA GLU A 179 26.56 -3.25 30.27
C GLU A 179 25.25 -2.85 29.60
N ILE A 180 25.00 -3.31 28.39
CA ILE A 180 23.74 -3.08 27.65
C ILE A 180 22.58 -3.64 28.46
N ALA A 181 22.64 -4.92 28.87
CA ALA A 181 21.60 -5.59 29.64
C ALA A 181 21.30 -4.87 30.96
N ASN A 182 22.34 -4.50 31.71
CA ASN A 182 22.21 -3.81 33.01
C ASN A 182 21.60 -2.42 32.82
N GLN A 183 22.04 -1.66 31.83
CA GLN A 183 21.50 -0.33 31.54
C GLN A 183 20.01 -0.41 31.17
N ILE A 184 19.62 -1.35 30.32
CA ILE A 184 18.23 -1.56 29.90
C ILE A 184 17.37 -2.00 31.07
N SER A 185 17.85 -2.94 31.90
CA SER A 185 17.15 -3.40 33.10
C SER A 185 16.89 -2.25 34.10
N SER A 186 17.85 -1.36 34.23
CA SER A 186 17.68 -0.14 35.09
C SER A 186 16.63 0.79 34.52
N LEU A 187 16.61 1.03 33.19
CA LEU A 187 15.59 1.83 32.53
C LEU A 187 14.20 1.23 32.71
N THR A 188 14.07 -0.08 32.51
CA THR A 188 12.82 -0.83 32.68
C THR A 188 12.29 -0.68 34.11
N LYS A 189 13.14 -0.88 35.13
CA LYS A 189 12.78 -0.69 36.56
C LYS A 189 12.30 0.73 36.82
N THR A 190 12.97 1.73 36.27
CA THR A 190 12.58 3.11 36.38
C THR A 190 11.18 3.40 35.82
N LEU A 191 10.88 2.90 34.64
CA LEU A 191 9.55 3.02 34.03
C LEU A 191 8.47 2.34 34.86
N THR A 192 8.69 1.10 35.28
CA THR A 192 7.70 0.30 36.01
C THR A 192 7.45 0.84 37.45
N SER A 193 8.47 1.38 38.08
CA SER A 193 8.32 1.97 39.47
C SER A 193 7.54 3.29 39.46
N GLN A 194 7.68 4.11 38.43
CA GLN A 194 6.98 5.38 38.31
C GLN A 194 5.52 5.21 37.89
N GLY A 195 5.16 4.13 37.15
CA GLY A 195 3.82 3.84 36.70
C GLY A 195 2.78 3.50 37.77
N LYS A 196 3.20 3.31 39.03
CA LYS A 196 2.29 3.03 40.14
C LYS A 196 1.58 4.30 40.73
N LYS A 197 1.88 5.49 40.26
CA LYS A 197 1.41 6.74 40.87
C LYS A 197 0.26 7.46 40.18
N THR A 198 -0.09 7.15 38.94
CA THR A 198 -1.21 7.80 38.22
C THR A 198 -1.71 6.91 37.11
N ASP A 199 -2.91 6.35 37.22
CA ASP A 199 -3.69 5.60 36.21
C ASP A 199 -2.88 4.75 35.19
N GLY A 200 -1.72 4.24 35.58
CA GLY A 200 -0.91 3.31 34.77
C GLY A 200 -0.13 3.93 33.61
N ILE A 201 -0.16 5.25 33.43
CA ILE A 201 0.66 5.93 32.40
C ILE A 201 1.65 6.86 33.05
N VAL A 202 2.95 6.64 32.81
CA VAL A 202 4.02 7.56 33.23
C VAL A 202 4.07 8.72 32.24
N VAL A 203 3.49 9.85 32.62
CA VAL A 203 3.64 11.08 31.84
C VAL A 203 5.05 11.64 32.02
N ARG A 204 5.95 11.28 31.14
CA ARG A 204 7.21 12.02 31.00
C ARG A 204 6.94 13.26 30.16
N LYS A 205 7.08 14.43 30.74
CA LYS A 205 6.85 15.71 30.05
C LYS A 205 7.74 15.94 28.82
N ASP A 206 8.85 15.21 28.76
CA ASP A 206 9.87 15.31 27.72
C ASP A 206 9.67 14.30 26.54
N ILE A 207 8.79 13.30 26.67
CA ILE A 207 8.60 12.24 25.65
C ILE A 207 7.12 12.06 25.35
N SER A 208 6.73 12.34 24.11
CA SER A 208 5.37 12.06 23.63
C SER A 208 5.17 10.56 23.35
N SER A 209 3.91 10.08 23.42
CA SER A 209 3.55 8.70 23.06
C SER A 209 4.00 8.32 21.64
N ILE A 210 3.99 9.25 20.70
CA ILE A 210 4.50 9.06 19.34
C ILE A 210 6.01 8.77 19.35
N ASN A 211 6.78 9.56 20.10
CA ASN A 211 8.23 9.35 20.20
C ASN A 211 8.56 8.07 20.98
N ALA A 212 7.78 7.73 22.00
CA ALA A 212 7.89 6.46 22.70
C ALA A 212 7.62 5.27 21.75
N TRP A 213 6.56 5.35 20.96
CA TRP A 213 6.26 4.32 19.95
C TRP A 213 7.35 4.22 18.87
N ARG A 214 7.88 5.34 18.37
CA ARG A 214 9.04 5.33 17.45
C ARG A 214 10.26 4.67 18.08
N ALA A 215 10.50 4.93 19.38
CA ALA A 215 11.59 4.32 20.12
C ALA A 215 11.45 2.79 20.18
N THR A 216 10.25 2.23 20.40
CA THR A 216 10.06 0.77 20.38
C THR A 216 10.44 0.17 19.04
N LYS A 217 10.10 0.81 17.92
CA LYS A 217 10.50 0.34 16.58
C LYS A 217 12.00 0.41 16.36
N GLN A 218 12.64 1.44 16.89
CA GLN A 218 14.10 1.57 16.83
C GLN A 218 14.80 0.54 17.71
N ILE A 219 14.26 0.23 18.91
CA ILE A 219 14.80 -0.82 19.79
C ILE A 219 14.69 -2.18 19.11
N GLN A 220 13.54 -2.51 18.51
CA GLN A 220 13.36 -3.76 17.75
C GLN A 220 14.36 -3.85 16.58
N HIS A 221 14.63 -2.76 15.89
CA HIS A 221 15.67 -2.73 14.86
C HIS A 221 17.08 -2.98 15.44
N LEU A 222 17.43 -2.33 16.55
CA LEU A 222 18.71 -2.53 17.23
C LEU A 222 18.86 -3.95 17.77
N GLN A 223 17.77 -4.58 18.20
CA GLN A 223 17.74 -5.99 18.61
C GLN A 223 18.11 -6.91 17.43
N GLY A 224 17.52 -6.68 16.25
CA GLY A 224 17.91 -7.41 15.03
C GLY A 224 19.36 -7.15 14.60
N VAL A 225 19.87 -5.93 14.80
CA VAL A 225 21.30 -5.61 14.56
C VAL A 225 22.20 -6.39 15.51
N LEU A 226 21.81 -6.50 16.78
CA LEU A 226 22.56 -7.24 17.81
C LEU A 226 22.52 -8.76 17.54
N GLU A 227 21.37 -9.28 17.08
CA GLU A 227 21.23 -10.66 16.64
C GLU A 227 22.16 -10.97 15.47
N ASN A 228 22.19 -10.12 14.44
CA ASN A 228 23.09 -10.25 13.29
C ASN A 228 24.57 -10.20 13.70
N TYR A 229 24.90 -9.37 14.68
CA TYR A 229 26.24 -9.32 15.25
C TYR A 229 26.60 -10.63 15.96
N ASN A 230 25.75 -11.10 16.86
CA ASN A 230 25.98 -12.31 17.63
C ASN A 230 26.07 -13.56 16.74
N THR A 231 25.13 -13.73 15.80
CA THR A 231 25.05 -14.87 14.89
C THR A 231 26.29 -15.00 13.99
N PHE A 232 26.98 -13.89 13.73
CA PHE A 232 28.23 -13.93 12.97
C PHE A 232 29.36 -14.64 13.70
N TYR A 233 29.41 -14.60 15.04
CA TYR A 233 30.47 -15.17 15.86
C TYR A 233 30.05 -16.44 16.61
N ASP A 234 28.84 -16.45 17.18
CA ASP A 234 28.35 -17.57 17.99
C ASP A 234 28.22 -18.84 17.15
N GLY A 235 28.84 -19.93 17.65
CA GLY A 235 28.94 -21.22 16.95
C GLY A 235 30.11 -21.32 15.96
N TYR A 236 30.78 -20.20 15.62
CA TYR A 236 31.96 -20.18 14.73
C TYR A 236 33.26 -19.85 15.45
N ASP A 237 33.20 -18.93 16.42
CA ASP A 237 34.30 -18.58 17.30
C ASP A 237 34.05 -19.20 18.70
N PRO A 238 34.76 -20.28 19.09
CA PRO A 238 34.50 -20.94 20.36
C PRO A 238 34.78 -20.07 21.59
N ILE A 239 35.73 -19.13 21.47
CA ILE A 239 36.07 -18.23 22.57
C ILE A 239 34.99 -17.15 22.72
N TYR A 240 34.49 -16.62 21.60
CA TYR A 240 33.34 -15.70 21.60
C TYR A 240 32.11 -16.39 22.19
N SER A 241 31.76 -17.62 21.72
CA SER A 241 30.61 -18.37 22.23
C SER A 241 30.71 -18.62 23.73
N TRP A 242 31.92 -18.94 24.23
CA TRP A 242 32.17 -19.16 25.66
C TRP A 242 31.89 -17.90 26.50
N TRP A 243 32.35 -16.72 26.04
CA TRP A 243 32.21 -15.47 26.81
C TRP A 243 30.89 -14.76 26.59
N ALA A 244 30.38 -14.71 25.38
CA ALA A 244 29.34 -13.79 24.97
C ALA A 244 27.92 -14.38 24.95
N ARG A 245 27.75 -15.72 24.90
CA ARG A 245 26.43 -16.36 24.77
C ARG A 245 25.44 -15.94 25.86
N GLU A 246 25.82 -16.04 27.12
CA GLU A 246 24.96 -15.68 28.24
C GLU A 246 24.71 -14.17 28.34
N PRO A 247 25.74 -13.30 28.22
CA PRO A 247 25.54 -11.84 28.13
C PRO A 247 24.61 -11.42 26.98
N TYR A 248 24.75 -12.06 25.81
CA TYR A 248 23.86 -11.80 24.67
C TYR A 248 22.41 -12.16 24.99
N ALA A 249 22.17 -13.35 25.52
CA ALA A 249 20.82 -13.78 25.88
C ALA A 249 20.16 -12.81 26.89
N ARG A 250 20.93 -12.32 27.88
CA ARG A 250 20.44 -11.31 28.82
C ARG A 250 20.13 -9.97 28.15
N ALA A 251 20.98 -9.51 27.25
CA ALA A 251 20.77 -8.25 26.53
C ALA A 251 19.54 -8.33 25.61
N ASP A 252 19.37 -9.42 24.88
CA ASP A 252 18.23 -9.66 23.99
C ASP A 252 16.91 -9.70 24.77
N ALA A 253 16.87 -10.48 25.86
CA ALA A 253 15.69 -10.53 26.73
C ALA A 253 15.35 -9.16 27.34
N SER A 254 16.38 -8.41 27.79
CA SER A 254 16.19 -7.06 28.34
C SER A 254 15.62 -6.08 27.33
N LEU A 255 16.05 -6.15 26.06
CA LEU A 255 15.50 -5.33 24.96
C LEU A 255 14.02 -5.64 24.75
N THR A 256 13.65 -6.91 24.73
CA THR A 256 12.26 -7.36 24.61
C THR A 256 11.38 -6.84 25.74
N ASP A 257 11.83 -6.94 26.96
CA ASP A 257 11.07 -6.50 28.14
C ASP A 257 10.98 -4.97 28.23
N TYR A 258 12.01 -4.27 27.77
CA TYR A 258 12.00 -2.81 27.72
C TYR A 258 11.01 -2.28 26.67
N VAL A 259 10.91 -2.92 25.49
CA VAL A 259 9.89 -2.61 24.49
C VAL A 259 8.50 -2.72 25.10
N LYS A 260 8.20 -3.85 25.77
CA LYS A 260 6.90 -4.06 26.45
C LYS A 260 6.64 -2.96 27.50
N ALA A 261 7.62 -2.62 28.29
CA ALA A 261 7.49 -1.56 29.30
C ALA A 261 7.22 -0.18 28.68
N ILE A 262 7.90 0.17 27.59
CA ILE A 262 7.61 1.42 26.87
C ILE A 262 6.20 1.39 26.29
N GLU A 263 5.80 0.29 25.66
CA GLU A 263 4.45 0.13 25.08
C GLU A 263 3.37 0.28 26.15
N GLU A 264 3.54 -0.34 27.31
CA GLU A 264 2.57 -0.27 28.39
C GLU A 264 2.56 1.11 29.08
N TYR A 265 3.71 1.61 29.52
CA TYR A 265 3.80 2.77 30.41
C TYR A 265 3.90 4.12 29.71
N LEU A 266 4.41 4.20 28.47
CA LEU A 266 4.58 5.46 27.74
C LEU A 266 3.65 5.58 26.51
N VAL A 267 3.25 4.46 25.92
CA VAL A 267 2.39 4.42 24.74
C VAL A 267 0.94 4.14 25.12
N GLY A 268 0.69 3.37 26.18
CA GLY A 268 -0.63 3.01 26.67
C GLY A 268 -1.21 1.74 25.98
N ILE A 269 -0.35 0.87 25.43
CA ILE A 269 -0.76 -0.44 24.88
C ILE A 269 -0.79 -1.45 26.03
N LYS A 270 -2.00 -1.86 26.43
CA LYS A 270 -2.18 -2.84 27.50
C LYS A 270 -2.60 -4.20 26.97
N PRO A 271 -2.12 -5.30 27.61
CA PRO A 271 -2.58 -6.65 27.23
C PRO A 271 -4.10 -6.77 27.35
N LYS A 272 -4.73 -7.37 26.32
CA LYS A 272 -6.19 -7.62 26.28
C LYS A 272 -7.09 -6.37 26.17
N GLU A 273 -6.55 -5.16 26.19
CA GLU A 273 -7.31 -3.94 25.92
C GLU A 273 -7.19 -3.54 24.44
N LYS A 274 -8.14 -2.74 23.95
CA LYS A 274 -8.05 -2.17 22.59
C LYS A 274 -6.87 -1.19 22.55
N SER A 275 -5.91 -1.46 21.69
CA SER A 275 -4.73 -0.60 21.53
C SER A 275 -5.13 0.83 21.15
N PRO A 276 -4.46 1.85 21.70
CA PRO A 276 -4.67 3.22 21.28
C PRO A 276 -4.27 3.40 19.80
N ILE A 277 -4.93 4.32 19.14
CA ILE A 277 -4.55 4.72 17.77
C ILE A 277 -3.32 5.61 17.88
N ILE A 278 -2.18 5.11 17.39
CA ILE A 278 -0.92 5.84 17.38
C ILE A 278 -0.53 6.06 15.94
N GLY A 279 -0.29 7.31 15.62
CA GLY A 279 0.15 7.66 14.29
C GLY A 279 1.64 8.03 14.22
N ASN A 280 2.09 8.29 13.00
CA ASN A 280 3.46 8.71 12.72
C ASN A 280 3.47 9.93 11.78
N PRO A 281 3.03 11.13 12.23
CA PRO A 281 2.95 12.30 11.39
C PRO A 281 4.34 12.77 10.93
N VAL A 282 4.43 13.12 9.65
CA VAL A 282 5.67 13.63 9.03
C VAL A 282 5.80 15.16 9.16
N LEU A 283 4.75 15.80 9.61
CA LEU A 283 4.62 17.26 9.77
C LEU A 283 4.78 18.03 8.44
N ALA A 284 4.61 19.33 8.48
CA ALA A 284 4.65 20.19 7.29
C ALA A 284 5.95 20.06 6.45
N GLY A 285 7.09 19.82 7.11
CA GLY A 285 8.37 19.64 6.42
C GLY A 285 8.42 18.36 5.58
N GLY A 286 7.98 17.24 6.16
CA GLY A 286 7.93 15.96 5.44
C GLY A 286 6.89 15.98 4.30
N LEU A 287 5.73 16.61 4.53
CA LEU A 287 4.72 16.78 3.50
C LEU A 287 5.24 17.59 2.30
N ARG A 288 5.86 18.75 2.55
CA ARG A 288 6.45 19.56 1.46
C ARG A 288 7.51 18.80 0.68
N ALA A 289 8.36 18.03 1.35
CA ALA A 289 9.36 17.22 0.69
C ALA A 289 8.72 16.14 -0.20
N GLY A 290 7.67 15.47 0.27
CA GLY A 290 6.91 14.49 -0.51
C GLY A 290 6.20 15.10 -1.71
N LEU A 291 5.53 16.23 -1.56
CA LEU A 291 4.88 16.96 -2.66
C LEU A 291 5.90 17.39 -3.72
N ALA A 292 7.05 17.92 -3.31
CA ALA A 292 8.12 18.31 -4.21
C ALA A 292 8.72 17.11 -4.98
N LEU A 293 8.86 15.94 -4.33
CA LEU A 293 9.29 14.70 -4.99
C LEU A 293 8.38 14.36 -6.18
N HIS A 294 7.08 14.47 -5.96
CA HIS A 294 6.06 14.16 -6.96
C HIS A 294 5.73 15.31 -7.91
N MET A 295 6.45 16.44 -7.79
CA MET A 295 6.20 17.65 -8.59
C MET A 295 4.76 18.17 -8.47
N ILE A 296 4.15 17.99 -7.30
CA ILE A 296 2.81 18.51 -7.00
C ILE A 296 2.94 19.98 -6.60
N PRO A 297 2.37 20.92 -7.38
CA PRO A 297 2.59 22.36 -7.19
C PRO A 297 1.73 22.96 -6.06
N TYR A 298 0.82 22.17 -5.49
CA TYR A 298 -0.12 22.64 -4.47
C TYR A 298 0.48 22.55 -3.07
N THR A 299 0.12 23.49 -2.22
CA THR A 299 0.38 23.41 -0.78
C THR A 299 -0.57 22.38 -0.12
N PRO A 300 -0.21 21.84 1.06
CA PRO A 300 -1.11 20.94 1.79
C PRO A 300 -2.50 21.56 2.05
N LYS A 301 -2.58 22.88 2.30
CA LYS A 301 -3.86 23.58 2.51
C LYS A 301 -4.69 23.60 1.24
N GLU A 302 -4.11 23.96 0.11
CA GLU A 302 -4.83 23.96 -1.19
C GLU A 302 -5.32 22.55 -1.55
N LEU A 303 -4.54 21.49 -1.23
CA LEU A 303 -4.98 20.11 -1.43
C LEU A 303 -6.16 19.73 -0.53
N ILE A 304 -6.19 20.21 0.72
CA ILE A 304 -7.36 20.03 1.61
C ILE A 304 -8.58 20.73 1.00
N ASP A 305 -8.44 21.99 0.57
CA ASP A 305 -9.51 22.75 -0.05
C ASP A 305 -10.04 22.08 -1.34
N ILE A 306 -9.13 21.47 -2.14
CA ILE A 306 -9.49 20.65 -3.31
C ILE A 306 -10.27 19.40 -2.88
N GLY A 307 -9.79 18.68 -1.86
CA GLY A 307 -10.46 17.49 -1.33
C GLY A 307 -11.87 17.79 -0.81
N GLU A 308 -12.06 18.92 -0.15
CA GLU A 308 -13.38 19.36 0.35
C GLU A 308 -14.34 19.70 -0.80
N LYS A 309 -13.89 20.45 -1.81
CA LYS A 309 -14.68 20.75 -3.00
C LYS A 309 -15.06 19.48 -3.76
N GLU A 310 -14.13 18.56 -3.89
CA GLU A 310 -14.35 17.27 -4.53
C GLU A 310 -15.39 16.44 -3.76
N ARG A 311 -15.27 16.34 -2.44
CA ARG A 311 -16.24 15.67 -1.57
C ARG A 311 -17.64 16.24 -1.77
N ASP A 312 -17.77 17.56 -1.75
CA ASP A 312 -19.07 18.24 -1.86
C ASP A 312 -19.71 18.03 -3.25
N TRP A 313 -18.89 18.00 -4.31
CA TRP A 313 -19.34 17.65 -5.65
C TRP A 313 -19.84 16.21 -5.72
N ILE A 314 -19.08 15.26 -5.15
CA ILE A 314 -19.44 13.84 -5.14
C ILE A 314 -20.77 13.64 -4.40
N ILE A 315 -20.98 14.29 -3.25
CA ILE A 315 -22.24 14.19 -2.51
C ILE A 315 -23.43 14.73 -3.33
N LYS A 316 -23.23 15.78 -4.13
CA LYS A 316 -24.27 16.27 -5.05
C LYS A 316 -24.59 15.24 -6.14
N GLU A 317 -23.56 14.63 -6.74
CA GLU A 317 -23.75 13.56 -7.74
C GLU A 317 -24.42 12.32 -7.12
N PHE A 318 -24.04 11.91 -5.93
CA PHE A 318 -24.72 10.83 -5.21
C PHE A 318 -26.22 11.10 -5.01
N LYS A 319 -26.57 12.32 -4.56
CA LYS A 319 -27.98 12.70 -4.39
C LYS A 319 -28.75 12.70 -5.70
N LYS A 320 -28.09 13.06 -6.82
CA LYS A 320 -28.68 12.99 -8.15
C LYS A 320 -28.98 11.53 -8.53
N VAL A 321 -27.99 10.67 -8.45
CA VAL A 321 -28.16 9.24 -8.75
C VAL A 321 -29.21 8.60 -7.83
N SER A 322 -29.24 8.95 -6.54
CA SER A 322 -30.24 8.49 -5.59
C SER A 322 -31.67 8.86 -6.00
N ARG A 323 -31.88 10.08 -6.52
CA ARG A 323 -33.18 10.49 -7.08
C ARG A 323 -33.53 9.70 -8.34
N ASP A 324 -32.56 9.48 -9.23
CA ASP A 324 -32.76 8.71 -10.46
C ASP A 324 -33.11 7.23 -10.15
N MET A 325 -32.72 6.74 -8.96
CA MET A 325 -33.09 5.42 -8.43
C MET A 325 -34.42 5.39 -7.66
N GLY A 326 -35.13 6.54 -7.55
CA GLY A 326 -36.37 6.63 -6.79
C GLY A 326 -36.20 6.72 -5.27
N LEU A 327 -34.99 6.94 -4.76
CA LEU A 327 -34.65 6.96 -3.33
C LEU A 327 -34.54 8.39 -2.76
N GLY A 328 -35.00 9.39 -3.49
CA GLY A 328 -34.92 10.80 -3.08
C GLY A 328 -33.48 11.27 -2.91
N ASN A 329 -33.21 12.05 -1.86
CA ASN A 329 -31.85 12.53 -1.57
C ASN A 329 -31.03 11.60 -0.67
N ASP A 330 -31.54 10.43 -0.33
CA ASP A 330 -30.88 9.47 0.54
C ASP A 330 -29.82 8.67 -0.25
N TRP A 331 -28.67 9.28 -0.45
CA TRP A 331 -27.55 8.64 -1.13
C TRP A 331 -26.99 7.41 -0.37
N LYS A 332 -27.21 7.33 0.95
CA LYS A 332 -26.80 6.15 1.73
C LYS A 332 -27.70 4.96 1.41
N ALA A 333 -29.01 5.20 1.23
CA ALA A 333 -29.92 4.15 0.77
C ALA A 333 -29.54 3.66 -0.64
N ALA A 334 -29.12 4.55 -1.55
CA ALA A 334 -28.59 4.14 -2.86
C ALA A 334 -27.33 3.27 -2.77
N LEU A 335 -26.42 3.59 -1.84
CA LEU A 335 -25.23 2.76 -1.57
C LEU A 335 -25.63 1.38 -0.99
N GLU A 336 -26.54 1.33 -0.02
CA GLU A 336 -27.03 0.06 0.53
C GLU A 336 -27.73 -0.78 -0.54
N TYR A 337 -28.48 -0.15 -1.44
CA TYR A 337 -29.11 -0.83 -2.57
C TYR A 337 -28.07 -1.51 -3.48
N ALA A 338 -27.01 -0.77 -3.87
CA ALA A 338 -25.93 -1.31 -4.71
C ALA A 338 -25.16 -2.45 -3.99
N LYS A 339 -24.93 -2.34 -2.67
CA LYS A 339 -24.28 -3.38 -1.87
C LYS A 339 -25.14 -4.65 -1.78
N ASN A 340 -26.45 -4.53 -1.70
CA ASN A 340 -27.36 -5.67 -1.58
C ASN A 340 -27.51 -6.48 -2.89
N GLN A 341 -26.99 -5.99 -4.01
CA GLN A 341 -26.90 -6.72 -5.27
C GLN A 341 -25.63 -7.58 -5.34
N ALA A 342 -25.20 -8.14 -4.20
CA ALA A 342 -24.08 -9.05 -4.13
C ALA A 342 -24.41 -10.39 -4.85
N PRO A 343 -23.41 -11.03 -5.51
CA PRO A 343 -23.63 -12.31 -6.15
C PRO A 343 -23.90 -13.40 -5.09
N PRO A 344 -24.58 -14.49 -5.48
CA PRO A 344 -24.72 -15.65 -4.63
C PRO A 344 -23.36 -16.22 -4.19
N PRO A 345 -23.31 -16.96 -3.08
CA PRO A 345 -22.10 -17.68 -2.69
C PRO A 345 -21.62 -18.63 -3.80
N GLY A 346 -20.32 -18.57 -4.12
CA GLY A 346 -19.70 -19.34 -5.21
C GLY A 346 -19.53 -18.56 -6.52
N GLU A 347 -20.30 -17.51 -6.76
CA GLU A 347 -20.30 -16.77 -8.03
C GLU A 347 -19.48 -15.45 -7.99
N GLY A 348 -18.87 -15.13 -6.87
CA GLY A 348 -18.13 -13.87 -6.68
C GLY A 348 -17.02 -13.56 -7.70
N PRO A 349 -16.29 -14.53 -8.25
CA PRO A 349 -15.27 -14.28 -9.27
C PRO A 349 -15.82 -13.83 -10.63
N TRP A 350 -16.96 -14.32 -11.04
CA TRP A 350 -17.48 -14.12 -12.40
C TRP A 350 -17.74 -12.67 -12.77
N PRO A 351 -18.37 -11.84 -11.93
CA PRO A 351 -18.57 -10.43 -12.24
C PRO A 351 -17.28 -9.65 -12.50
N ILE A 352 -16.14 -10.12 -12.00
CA ILE A 352 -14.84 -9.48 -12.24
C ILE A 352 -14.41 -9.68 -13.69
N PHE A 353 -14.56 -10.89 -14.21
CA PHE A 353 -14.29 -11.17 -15.61
C PHE A 353 -15.22 -10.36 -16.53
N GLU A 354 -16.53 -10.36 -16.24
CA GLU A 354 -17.53 -9.60 -17.00
C GLU A 354 -17.24 -8.08 -17.01
N ILE A 355 -16.86 -7.52 -15.88
CA ILE A 355 -16.52 -6.08 -15.78
C ILE A 355 -15.24 -5.79 -16.58
N GLN A 356 -14.25 -6.68 -16.51
CA GLN A 356 -12.99 -6.49 -17.24
C GLN A 356 -13.23 -6.57 -18.76
N GLU A 357 -13.92 -7.57 -19.23
CA GLU A 357 -14.29 -7.72 -20.65
C GLU A 357 -15.07 -6.51 -21.17
N PHE A 358 -16.10 -6.08 -20.44
CA PHE A 358 -16.84 -4.87 -20.75
C PHE A 358 -15.95 -3.61 -20.80
N THR A 359 -14.97 -3.52 -19.93
CA THR A 359 -14.02 -2.39 -19.90
C THR A 359 -13.09 -2.42 -21.12
N GLU A 360 -12.64 -3.60 -21.53
CA GLU A 360 -11.79 -3.80 -22.72
C GLU A 360 -12.54 -3.41 -23.99
N GLU A 361 -13.76 -3.89 -24.17
CA GLU A 361 -14.61 -3.49 -25.30
C GLU A 361 -14.82 -1.98 -25.37
N PHE A 362 -15.06 -1.33 -24.23
CA PHE A 362 -15.22 0.12 -24.15
C PHE A 362 -13.95 0.88 -24.55
N LEU A 363 -12.78 0.38 -24.13
CA LEU A 363 -11.47 0.96 -24.51
C LEU A 363 -11.21 0.82 -26.01
N GLU A 364 -11.51 -0.35 -26.59
CA GLU A 364 -11.37 -0.61 -28.03
C GLU A 364 -12.33 0.27 -28.86
N GLN A 365 -13.60 0.34 -28.48
CA GLN A 365 -14.60 1.15 -29.16
C GLN A 365 -14.25 2.63 -29.27
N LEU A 366 -13.58 3.16 -28.25
CA LEU A 366 -13.18 4.57 -28.17
C LEU A 366 -11.73 4.82 -28.59
N ASP A 367 -10.99 3.77 -29.01
CA ASP A 367 -9.57 3.82 -29.39
C ASP A 367 -8.72 4.61 -28.36
N MET A 368 -8.92 4.30 -27.06
CA MET A 368 -8.36 5.10 -25.96
C MET A 368 -6.92 4.74 -25.65
N ILE A 369 -6.54 3.48 -25.78
CA ILE A 369 -5.21 2.97 -25.44
C ILE A 369 -4.95 1.64 -26.15
N THR A 370 -3.70 1.43 -26.59
CA THR A 370 -3.28 0.14 -27.14
C THR A 370 -3.09 -0.87 -26.02
N ILE A 371 -3.82 -1.98 -26.08
CA ILE A 371 -3.72 -3.08 -25.11
C ILE A 371 -2.91 -4.21 -25.76
N PRO A 372 -1.71 -4.53 -25.24
CA PRO A 372 -0.96 -5.69 -25.74
C PRO A 372 -1.74 -6.98 -25.50
N PRO A 373 -1.99 -7.83 -26.53
CA PRO A 373 -2.80 -9.06 -26.37
C PRO A 373 -2.35 -9.97 -25.24
N ILE A 374 -1.03 -10.12 -25.06
CA ILE A 374 -0.45 -10.91 -23.97
C ILE A 374 -0.86 -10.42 -22.57
N THR A 375 -1.23 -9.14 -22.38
CA THR A 375 -1.72 -8.67 -21.08
C THR A 375 -3.07 -9.26 -20.72
N LEU A 376 -3.91 -9.54 -21.73
CA LEU A 376 -5.23 -10.13 -21.53
C LEU A 376 -5.13 -11.62 -21.24
N GLU A 377 -4.12 -12.28 -21.82
CA GLU A 377 -3.90 -13.72 -21.66
C GLU A 377 -3.35 -14.12 -20.29
N ILE A 378 -2.41 -13.34 -19.74
CA ILE A 378 -1.58 -13.82 -18.62
C ILE A 378 -2.08 -13.44 -17.23
N TRP A 379 -3.06 -12.53 -17.10
CA TRP A 379 -3.58 -12.21 -15.77
C TRP A 379 -4.45 -13.34 -15.21
N ARG A 380 -4.39 -13.51 -13.91
CA ARG A 380 -5.06 -14.61 -13.21
C ARG A 380 -5.75 -14.11 -11.97
N LEU A 381 -6.91 -14.71 -11.67
CA LEU A 381 -7.64 -14.46 -10.45
C LEU A 381 -7.24 -15.48 -9.36
N ALA A 382 -7.09 -15.00 -8.13
CA ALA A 382 -6.88 -15.83 -6.94
C ALA A 382 -7.68 -15.29 -5.76
N MET A 383 -7.96 -16.16 -4.81
CA MET A 383 -8.59 -15.75 -3.56
C MET A 383 -7.57 -15.24 -2.55
N GLN A 384 -7.95 -14.23 -1.78
CA GLN A 384 -7.19 -13.80 -0.61
C GLN A 384 -7.22 -14.90 0.45
N THR A 385 -6.10 -15.13 1.12
CA THR A 385 -6.09 -16.01 2.29
C THR A 385 -6.94 -15.42 3.42
N GLN A 386 -7.52 -16.29 4.25
CA GLN A 386 -8.34 -15.87 5.39
C GLN A 386 -7.59 -14.88 6.31
N GLU A 387 -6.31 -15.12 6.55
CA GLU A 387 -5.49 -14.25 7.39
C GLU A 387 -5.31 -12.85 6.75
N ARG A 388 -5.05 -12.81 5.46
CA ARG A 388 -4.86 -11.54 4.75
C ARG A 388 -6.16 -10.72 4.66
N GLN A 389 -7.33 -11.37 4.59
CA GLN A 389 -8.62 -10.68 4.56
C GLN A 389 -8.92 -9.90 5.85
N LYS A 390 -8.32 -10.26 6.98
CA LYS A 390 -8.48 -9.52 8.25
C LYS A 390 -7.94 -8.08 8.16
N THR A 391 -6.93 -7.86 7.34
CA THR A 391 -6.27 -6.56 7.17
C THR A 391 -6.50 -5.94 5.80
N ASN A 392 -6.82 -6.75 4.80
CA ASN A 392 -7.08 -6.30 3.44
C ASN A 392 -8.27 -7.07 2.84
N PRO A 393 -9.53 -6.69 3.20
CA PRO A 393 -10.74 -7.37 2.75
C PRO A 393 -11.19 -6.95 1.35
N PHE A 394 -10.31 -6.38 0.55
CA PHE A 394 -10.62 -5.79 -0.76
C PHE A 394 -9.95 -6.55 -1.90
N PHE A 395 -10.34 -6.19 -3.10
CA PHE A 395 -9.70 -6.54 -4.34
C PHE A 395 -8.29 -5.92 -4.43
N THR A 396 -7.32 -6.64 -4.97
CA THR A 396 -5.95 -6.13 -5.17
C THR A 396 -5.40 -6.57 -6.51
N GLY A 397 -4.80 -5.62 -7.25
CA GLY A 397 -4.29 -5.82 -8.57
C GLY A 397 -2.98 -6.58 -8.69
N GLY A 398 -2.53 -6.67 -9.93
CA GLY A 398 -1.32 -7.34 -10.38
C GLY A 398 -1.61 -8.45 -11.37
N GLU A 399 -0.58 -9.08 -11.93
CA GLU A 399 -0.73 -10.24 -12.82
C GLU A 399 -1.51 -11.38 -12.15
N GLN A 400 -1.34 -11.57 -10.85
CA GLN A 400 -2.22 -12.39 -10.03
C GLN A 400 -3.09 -11.47 -9.17
N THR A 401 -4.25 -11.15 -9.68
CA THR A 401 -5.26 -10.36 -8.98
C THR A 401 -5.91 -11.18 -7.88
N ARG A 402 -6.09 -10.60 -6.70
CA ARG A 402 -6.66 -11.28 -5.54
C ARG A 402 -7.95 -10.65 -5.09
N VAL A 403 -8.93 -11.48 -4.83
CA VAL A 403 -10.28 -11.10 -4.40
C VAL A 403 -10.51 -11.58 -2.97
N SER A 404 -11.11 -10.74 -2.16
CA SER A 404 -11.65 -11.16 -0.87
C SER A 404 -12.99 -11.83 -1.06
N TYR A 405 -13.16 -12.97 -0.43
CA TYR A 405 -14.37 -13.79 -0.52
C TYR A 405 -14.64 -14.50 0.81
N PRO A 406 -15.91 -14.77 1.18
CA PRO A 406 -16.23 -15.45 2.42
C PRO A 406 -15.49 -16.76 2.59
N THR A 407 -14.91 -16.98 3.77
CA THR A 407 -14.20 -18.21 4.13
C THR A 407 -14.93 -18.93 5.26
N ASP A 408 -14.66 -20.23 5.42
CA ASP A 408 -15.37 -21.07 6.41
C ASP A 408 -15.22 -20.57 7.86
N GLY A 409 -14.07 -19.98 8.17
CA GLY A 409 -13.79 -19.45 9.51
C GLY A 409 -14.50 -18.13 9.86
N MET A 410 -15.18 -17.50 8.91
CA MET A 410 -15.93 -16.27 9.17
C MET A 410 -17.30 -16.57 9.81
N SER A 411 -17.76 -15.67 10.68
CA SER A 411 -19.14 -15.68 11.14
C SER A 411 -20.11 -15.49 9.96
N HIS A 412 -21.38 -15.92 10.13
CA HIS A 412 -22.39 -15.70 9.09
C HIS A 412 -22.52 -14.21 8.72
N GLN A 413 -22.50 -13.34 9.71
CA GLN A 413 -22.55 -11.89 9.49
C GLN A 413 -21.36 -11.37 8.70
N ASP A 414 -20.15 -11.84 9.02
CA ASP A 414 -18.93 -11.44 8.28
C ASP A 414 -18.94 -11.94 6.84
N LYS A 415 -19.48 -13.15 6.60
CA LYS A 415 -19.67 -13.68 5.24
C LYS A 415 -20.60 -12.80 4.42
N LEU A 416 -21.74 -12.39 4.98
CA LEU A 416 -22.66 -11.46 4.31
C LEU A 416 -22.02 -10.08 4.08
N MET A 417 -21.30 -9.57 5.07
CA MET A 417 -20.58 -8.29 4.93
C MET A 417 -19.50 -8.35 3.84
N SER A 418 -18.76 -9.45 3.75
CA SER A 418 -17.77 -9.66 2.71
C SER A 418 -18.39 -9.68 1.31
N LEU A 419 -19.50 -10.41 1.11
CA LEU A 419 -20.22 -10.42 -0.17
C LEU A 419 -20.75 -9.04 -0.55
N ARG A 420 -21.38 -8.33 0.39
CA ARG A 420 -21.93 -7.00 0.17
C ARG A 420 -20.83 -5.96 -0.10
N GLY A 421 -19.71 -6.05 0.62
CA GLY A 421 -18.55 -5.16 0.43
C GLY A 421 -17.82 -5.36 -0.91
N ASN A 422 -17.96 -6.56 -1.49
CA ASN A 422 -17.40 -6.94 -2.78
C ASN A 422 -18.50 -7.16 -3.84
N SER A 423 -19.62 -6.44 -3.75
CA SER A 423 -20.66 -6.51 -4.79
C SER A 423 -20.12 -6.08 -6.14
N PRO A 424 -20.65 -6.57 -7.27
CA PRO A 424 -20.20 -6.20 -8.62
C PRO A 424 -20.17 -4.69 -8.83
N HIS A 425 -21.16 -3.98 -8.27
CA HIS A 425 -21.25 -2.53 -8.40
C HIS A 425 -20.17 -1.77 -7.63
N LEU A 426 -19.80 -2.25 -6.43
CA LEU A 426 -18.66 -1.67 -5.70
C LEU A 426 -17.32 -2.05 -6.34
N ASN A 427 -17.23 -3.25 -6.93
CA ASN A 427 -16.03 -3.68 -7.64
C ASN A 427 -15.93 -3.06 -9.04
N PHE A 428 -16.99 -2.46 -9.59
CA PHE A 428 -17.00 -1.93 -10.95
C PHE A 428 -15.84 -0.98 -11.22
N GLY A 429 -15.65 0.04 -10.40
CA GLY A 429 -14.50 0.94 -10.48
C GLY A 429 -13.17 0.28 -10.09
N SER A 430 -13.19 -0.66 -9.15
CA SER A 430 -11.98 -1.31 -8.65
C SER A 430 -11.38 -2.28 -9.68
N VAL A 431 -12.17 -2.98 -10.48
CA VAL A 431 -11.67 -3.91 -11.50
C VAL A 431 -10.79 -3.17 -12.51
N MET A 432 -11.28 -2.09 -13.09
CA MET A 432 -10.50 -1.29 -14.06
C MET A 432 -9.32 -0.54 -13.42
N HIS A 433 -9.40 -0.23 -12.13
CA HIS A 433 -8.29 0.34 -11.37
C HIS A 433 -7.16 -0.67 -11.19
N GLU A 434 -7.49 -1.92 -10.90
CA GLU A 434 -6.53 -2.96 -10.55
C GLU A 434 -6.00 -3.73 -11.77
N LEU A 435 -6.81 -3.91 -12.82
CA LEU A 435 -6.47 -4.68 -14.01
C LEU A 435 -6.09 -3.79 -15.21
N VAL A 436 -6.85 -3.87 -16.29
CA VAL A 436 -6.66 -3.09 -17.52
C VAL A 436 -7.73 -1.99 -17.57
N PRO A 437 -7.33 -0.74 -17.73
CA PRO A 437 -5.99 -0.21 -18.01
C PRO A 437 -5.18 0.19 -16.76
N GLY A 438 -5.59 -0.20 -15.54
CA GLY A 438 -5.06 0.23 -14.26
C GLY A 438 -3.68 -0.33 -13.88
N HIS A 439 -3.53 -0.71 -12.62
CA HIS A 439 -2.24 -1.11 -12.01
C HIS A 439 -1.54 -2.24 -12.73
N TYR A 440 -2.29 -3.25 -13.14
CA TYR A 440 -1.70 -4.42 -13.80
C TYR A 440 -1.06 -4.02 -15.14
N MET A 441 -1.81 -3.34 -16.01
CA MET A 441 -1.29 -2.89 -17.31
C MET A 441 -0.15 -1.88 -17.15
N GLN A 442 -0.27 -0.92 -16.23
CA GLN A 442 0.80 0.00 -15.90
C GLN A 442 2.09 -0.73 -15.51
N GLY A 443 1.97 -1.72 -14.61
CA GLY A 443 3.11 -2.53 -14.16
C GLY A 443 3.71 -3.37 -15.28
N PHE A 444 2.87 -3.93 -16.16
CA PHE A 444 3.29 -4.67 -17.35
C PHE A 444 4.11 -3.80 -18.29
N MET A 445 3.62 -2.59 -18.61
CA MET A 445 4.29 -1.64 -19.49
C MET A 445 5.58 -1.10 -18.88
N THR A 446 5.58 -0.76 -17.58
CA THR A 446 6.76 -0.25 -16.87
C THR A 446 7.94 -1.23 -16.90
N LYS A 447 7.68 -2.53 -16.87
CA LYS A 447 8.73 -3.56 -16.97
C LYS A 447 9.38 -3.62 -18.37
N ARG A 448 8.67 -3.17 -19.41
CA ARG A 448 9.08 -3.23 -20.83
C ARG A 448 9.64 -1.90 -21.34
N PHE A 449 9.13 -0.80 -20.79
CA PHE A 449 9.50 0.55 -21.21
C PHE A 449 10.06 1.34 -20.03
N ASN A 450 11.26 1.91 -20.20
CA ASN A 450 11.93 2.70 -19.17
C ASN A 450 12.03 1.98 -17.81
N ALA A 451 12.28 0.68 -17.83
CA ALA A 451 12.32 -0.18 -16.63
C ALA A 451 13.30 0.32 -15.54
N HIS A 452 14.36 1.06 -15.94
CA HIS A 452 15.31 1.70 -15.03
C HIS A 452 14.69 2.76 -14.11
N ARG A 453 13.49 3.26 -14.43
CA ARG A 453 12.73 4.22 -13.62
C ARG A 453 12.04 3.57 -12.43
N GLY A 454 11.86 2.24 -12.44
CA GLY A 454 11.08 1.54 -11.43
C GLY A 454 11.49 1.85 -9.99
N GLU A 455 12.77 2.08 -9.73
CA GLU A 455 13.28 2.40 -8.41
C GLU A 455 13.23 3.90 -8.05
N LEU A 456 13.12 4.79 -9.03
CA LEU A 456 13.01 6.23 -8.81
C LEU A 456 11.58 6.74 -8.77
N GLN A 457 10.73 6.21 -9.64
CA GLN A 457 9.40 6.75 -9.92
C GLN A 457 8.26 5.83 -9.49
N ARG A 458 8.55 4.67 -8.90
CA ARG A 458 7.54 3.78 -8.33
C ARG A 458 6.96 4.39 -7.05
N THR A 459 6.33 5.53 -7.20
CA THR A 459 5.73 6.27 -6.10
C THR A 459 4.23 5.98 -6.05
N PRO A 460 3.59 6.05 -4.87
CA PRO A 460 2.14 5.94 -4.76
C PRO A 460 1.40 6.93 -5.65
N PHE A 461 1.93 8.15 -5.83
CA PHE A 461 1.33 9.15 -6.71
C PHE A 461 1.27 8.67 -8.17
N TRP A 462 2.35 8.10 -8.70
CA TRP A 462 2.37 7.58 -10.06
C TRP A 462 1.49 6.35 -10.21
N GLY A 463 1.62 5.38 -9.31
CA GLY A 463 0.83 4.15 -9.34
C GLY A 463 -0.66 4.43 -9.19
N GLU A 464 -1.06 4.99 -8.06
CA GLU A 464 -2.46 5.26 -7.74
C GLU A 464 -3.07 6.35 -8.64
N GLY A 465 -2.28 7.36 -8.99
CA GLY A 465 -2.72 8.45 -9.86
C GLY A 465 -3.09 7.99 -11.26
N TRP A 466 -2.33 7.05 -11.85
CA TRP A 466 -2.65 6.42 -13.12
C TRP A 466 -4.00 5.69 -13.06
N ALA A 467 -4.17 4.79 -12.11
CA ALA A 467 -5.38 3.99 -11.98
C ALA A 467 -6.61 4.86 -11.66
N GLN A 468 -6.44 5.88 -10.82
CA GLN A 468 -7.50 6.82 -10.47
C GLN A 468 -7.87 7.75 -11.64
N TYR A 469 -6.91 8.14 -12.48
CA TYR A 469 -7.18 8.89 -13.70
C TYR A 469 -8.17 8.13 -14.59
N TRP A 470 -7.98 6.82 -14.78
CA TRP A 470 -8.87 5.99 -15.57
C TRP A 470 -10.27 5.91 -14.95
N GLU A 471 -10.40 5.76 -13.63
CA GLU A 471 -11.74 5.80 -12.99
C GLU A 471 -12.48 7.10 -13.29
N PHE A 472 -11.79 8.25 -13.18
CA PHE A 472 -12.42 9.55 -13.46
C PHE A 472 -12.74 9.74 -14.93
N HIS A 473 -11.84 9.30 -15.79
CA HIS A 473 -12.03 9.38 -17.22
C HIS A 473 -13.21 8.52 -17.68
N PHE A 474 -13.30 7.28 -17.24
CA PHE A 474 -14.42 6.40 -17.52
C PHE A 474 -15.75 6.92 -17.01
N LEU A 475 -15.79 7.46 -15.80
CA LEU A 475 -17.01 8.08 -15.27
C LEU A 475 -17.44 9.24 -16.16
N SER A 476 -16.51 10.07 -16.64
CA SER A 476 -16.79 11.21 -17.52
C SER A 476 -17.24 10.79 -18.92
N LYS A 477 -16.82 9.61 -19.39
CA LYS A 477 -17.19 9.05 -20.70
C LYS A 477 -18.46 8.19 -20.67
N GLY A 478 -19.08 8.03 -19.49
CA GLY A 478 -20.34 7.30 -19.35
C GLY A 478 -20.19 5.77 -19.31
N LEU A 479 -19.03 5.25 -18.88
CA LEU A 479 -18.81 3.81 -18.76
C LEU A 479 -19.83 3.09 -17.84
N PRO A 480 -20.28 3.65 -16.68
CA PRO A 480 -21.23 2.93 -15.82
C PRO A 480 -22.48 2.45 -16.59
N ARG A 481 -22.75 1.13 -16.53
CA ARG A 481 -23.85 0.47 -17.22
C ARG A 481 -25.23 0.87 -16.68
N ASN A 482 -25.25 1.25 -15.37
CA ASN A 482 -26.46 1.58 -14.64
C ASN A 482 -26.15 2.48 -13.43
N ASN A 483 -27.20 2.88 -12.70
CA ASN A 483 -27.06 3.74 -11.53
C ASN A 483 -26.29 3.07 -10.37
N SER A 484 -26.38 1.75 -10.21
CA SER A 484 -25.65 1.03 -9.14
C SER A 484 -24.14 1.03 -9.40
N ASP A 485 -23.70 0.82 -10.64
CA ASP A 485 -22.29 0.96 -11.03
C ASP A 485 -21.77 2.38 -10.77
N LYS A 486 -22.57 3.38 -11.12
CA LYS A 486 -22.24 4.80 -10.86
C LYS A 486 -22.13 5.09 -9.35
N VAL A 487 -23.00 4.50 -8.53
CA VAL A 487 -22.93 4.57 -7.07
C VAL A 487 -21.62 3.98 -6.55
N GLY A 488 -21.19 2.83 -7.06
CA GLY A 488 -19.92 2.19 -6.68
C GLY A 488 -18.70 3.06 -7.02
N MET A 489 -18.66 3.64 -8.23
CA MET A 489 -17.58 4.56 -8.63
C MET A 489 -17.57 5.83 -7.78
N LEU A 490 -18.71 6.42 -7.49
CA LEU A 490 -18.82 7.58 -6.62
C LEU A 490 -18.41 7.29 -5.18
N PHE A 491 -18.69 6.07 -4.67
CA PHE A 491 -18.27 5.62 -3.34
C PHE A 491 -16.74 5.64 -3.22
N TRP A 492 -16.02 5.03 -4.15
CA TRP A 492 -14.57 5.00 -4.11
C TRP A 492 -13.96 6.38 -4.31
N ARG A 493 -14.56 7.20 -5.17
CA ARG A 493 -14.14 8.59 -5.35
C ARG A 493 -14.32 9.41 -4.07
N LEU A 494 -15.44 9.24 -3.35
CA LEU A 494 -15.69 9.86 -2.04
C LEU A 494 -14.67 9.41 -0.98
N HIS A 495 -14.39 8.11 -0.95
CA HIS A 495 -13.39 7.55 -0.05
C HIS A 495 -12.02 8.22 -0.26
N ARG A 496 -11.60 8.41 -1.51
CA ARG A 496 -10.32 9.04 -1.84
C ARG A 496 -10.29 10.54 -1.51
N ALA A 497 -11.35 11.27 -1.78
CA ALA A 497 -11.46 12.68 -1.40
C ALA A 497 -11.33 12.86 0.13
N ASN A 498 -12.02 12.02 0.91
CA ASN A 498 -11.91 12.03 2.37
C ASN A 498 -10.50 11.65 2.84
N ARG A 499 -9.78 10.74 2.15
CA ARG A 499 -8.38 10.42 2.48
C ARG A 499 -7.45 11.61 2.29
N ILE A 500 -7.64 12.45 1.29
CA ILE A 500 -6.88 13.70 1.11
C ILE A 500 -7.05 14.57 2.35
N ILE A 501 -8.30 14.85 2.74
CA ILE A 501 -8.65 15.73 3.87
C ILE A 501 -8.08 15.16 5.17
N PHE A 502 -8.38 13.91 5.47
CA PHE A 502 -7.95 13.22 6.69
C PHE A 502 -6.42 13.13 6.78
N SER A 503 -5.76 12.60 5.73
CA SER A 503 -4.33 12.33 5.77
C SER A 503 -3.50 13.61 5.91
N LEU A 504 -3.87 14.67 5.19
CA LEU A 504 -3.13 15.94 5.27
C LEU A 504 -3.32 16.60 6.63
N ASN A 505 -4.56 16.68 7.14
CA ASN A 505 -4.81 17.25 8.48
C ASN A 505 -4.07 16.46 9.57
N TYR A 506 -4.09 15.13 9.50
CA TYR A 506 -3.36 14.28 10.41
C TYR A 506 -1.84 14.54 10.35
N HIS A 507 -1.25 14.53 9.15
CA HIS A 507 0.18 14.76 8.99
C HIS A 507 0.63 16.20 9.30
N LEU A 508 -0.27 17.18 9.21
CA LEU A 508 -0.01 18.54 9.68
C LEU A 508 -0.06 18.68 11.20
N GLY A 509 -0.65 17.72 11.90
CA GLY A 509 -0.88 17.77 13.35
C GLY A 509 -2.12 18.59 13.74
N ASN A 510 -3.07 18.75 12.83
CA ASN A 510 -4.35 19.42 13.08
C ASN A 510 -5.33 18.49 13.81
N TRP A 511 -5.17 17.18 13.68
CA TRP A 511 -6.00 16.13 14.25
C TRP A 511 -5.16 15.14 15.07
#